data_bc9c8f6b0917b7fa60ffe71232e74c3a
#
_entry.id   bc9c8f6b0917b7fa60ffe71232e74c3a
#
_cell.length_a   1.000
_cell.length_b   1.000
_cell.length_c   1.000
_cell.angle_alpha   90.00
_cell.angle_beta   90.00
_cell.angle_gamma   90.00
#
_symmetry.space_group_name_H-M   'P 1'
#
loop_
_entity.id
_entity.type
_entity.pdbx_description
1 polymer ?
#
loop_
_entity_poly.entity_id
_entity_poly.type
_entity_poly.pdbx_seq_one_letter_code
_entity_poly.pdbx_strand_id
1 'polypeptide(L)'
;MQLHFIANASVASASGRTIPVIDPSDGQPFDEIQRGTADDIDAAVHAARQCYHAVWQKMAPADRGRLLQKLSAKILEHADELTALERRDCGKPTRQARADALALARYFEFYAGACDKLHGETTACADGYSVLTWREPHGV
;
A
#
# COMPACT_ATOMS: atom_id res chain seq x y z
N MET A 1 -19.58 -7.47 -4.20
CA MET A 1 -19.51 -6.06 -3.72
C MET A 1 -18.39 -5.93 -2.69
N GLN A 2 -17.47 -5.00 -2.94
CA GLN A 2 -16.30 -4.76 -2.07
C GLN A 2 -16.58 -3.58 -1.12
N LEU A 3 -16.28 -3.78 0.15
CA LEU A 3 -16.41 -2.77 1.21
C LEU A 3 -15.13 -1.93 1.31
N HIS A 4 -15.22 -0.78 1.99
CA HIS A 4 -14.02 -0.05 2.41
C HIS A 4 -13.23 -0.87 3.42
N PHE A 5 -11.91 -0.73 3.41
CA PHE A 5 -11.05 -1.32 4.43
C PHE A 5 -10.45 -0.19 5.29
N ILE A 6 -11.00 0.00 6.49
CA ILE A 6 -10.64 1.10 7.39
C ILE A 6 -10.37 0.51 8.78
N ALA A 7 -9.28 0.93 9.42
CA ALA A 7 -8.87 0.49 10.75
C ALA A 7 -8.84 -1.05 10.91
N ASN A 8 -8.33 -1.75 9.88
CA ASN A 8 -8.24 -3.22 9.82
C ASN A 8 -9.60 -3.95 9.81
N ALA A 9 -10.65 -3.28 9.34
CA ALA A 9 -11.99 -3.84 9.23
C ALA A 9 -12.63 -3.51 7.88
N SER A 10 -13.50 -4.40 7.40
CA SER A 10 -14.36 -4.15 6.25
C SER A 10 -15.56 -3.31 6.70
N VAL A 11 -15.72 -2.10 6.15
CA VAL A 11 -16.72 -1.11 6.56
C VAL A 11 -17.59 -0.72 5.38
N ALA A 12 -18.90 -0.77 5.55
CA ALA A 12 -19.85 -0.24 4.55
C ALA A 12 -19.94 1.28 4.67
N SER A 13 -20.02 1.98 3.52
CA SER A 13 -20.34 3.41 3.52
C SER A 13 -21.79 3.64 3.98
N ALA A 14 -21.98 4.62 4.86
CA ALA A 14 -23.32 5.01 5.33
C ALA A 14 -24.23 5.50 4.17
N SER A 15 -23.67 5.92 3.04
CA SER A 15 -24.43 6.35 1.86
C SER A 15 -25.16 5.22 1.16
N GLY A 16 -24.73 3.97 1.33
CA GLY A 16 -25.24 2.79 0.61
C GLY A 16 -25.03 2.83 -0.91
N ARG A 17 -24.35 3.86 -1.44
CA ARG A 17 -24.10 3.99 -2.89
C ARG A 17 -22.92 3.14 -3.30
N THR A 18 -22.97 2.60 -4.52
CA THR A 18 -21.93 1.79 -5.14
C THR A 18 -21.44 2.39 -6.46
N ILE A 19 -20.33 1.88 -6.93
CA ILE A 19 -19.76 2.14 -8.25
C ILE A 19 -19.57 0.76 -8.90
N PRO A 20 -20.12 0.53 -10.10
CA PRO A 20 -19.89 -0.73 -10.81
C PRO A 20 -18.44 -0.82 -11.27
N VAL A 21 -17.86 -2.01 -11.16
CA VAL A 21 -16.56 -2.36 -11.74
C VAL A 21 -16.81 -3.04 -13.08
N ILE A 22 -16.30 -2.41 -14.14
CA ILE A 22 -16.58 -2.82 -15.53
C ILE A 22 -15.41 -3.62 -16.07
N ASP A 23 -15.69 -4.80 -16.62
CA ASP A 23 -14.69 -5.57 -17.39
C ASP A 23 -14.49 -4.89 -18.75
N PRO A 24 -13.29 -4.39 -19.07
CA PRO A 24 -13.04 -3.68 -20.32
C PRO A 24 -13.07 -4.58 -21.56
N SER A 25 -13.06 -5.89 -21.40
CA SER A 25 -13.07 -6.83 -22.51
C SER A 25 -14.45 -7.01 -23.13
N ASP A 26 -15.53 -6.82 -22.36
CA ASP A 26 -16.91 -6.98 -22.81
C ASP A 26 -17.82 -5.79 -22.44
N GLY A 27 -17.29 -4.85 -21.64
CA GLY A 27 -18.02 -3.66 -21.17
C GLY A 27 -19.09 -3.96 -20.13
N GLN A 28 -19.12 -5.16 -19.53
CA GLN A 28 -20.13 -5.54 -18.56
C GLN A 28 -19.64 -5.37 -17.12
N PRO A 29 -20.50 -4.97 -16.19
CA PRO A 29 -20.15 -4.93 -14.78
C PRO A 29 -19.95 -6.34 -14.24
N PHE A 30 -18.87 -6.56 -13.49
CA PHE A 30 -18.59 -7.85 -12.87
C PHE A 30 -18.52 -7.82 -11.34
N ASP A 31 -18.40 -6.64 -10.75
CA ASP A 31 -18.46 -6.43 -9.30
C ASP A 31 -18.93 -5.00 -9.02
N GLU A 32 -19.06 -4.67 -7.75
CA GLU A 32 -19.37 -3.33 -7.25
C GLU A 32 -18.44 -2.99 -6.08
N ILE A 33 -18.01 -1.75 -6.02
CA ILE A 33 -17.29 -1.18 -4.88
C ILE A 33 -18.16 -0.12 -4.20
N GLN A 34 -17.98 0.07 -2.90
CA GLN A 34 -18.67 1.14 -2.17
C GLN A 34 -18.17 2.50 -2.67
N ARG A 35 -19.13 3.43 -2.89
CA ARG A 35 -18.79 4.82 -3.19
C ARG A 35 -18.54 5.56 -1.86
N GLY A 36 -17.26 5.92 -1.60
CA GLY A 36 -16.88 6.66 -0.41
C GLY A 36 -17.50 8.06 -0.36
N THR A 37 -17.80 8.51 0.84
CA THR A 37 -18.17 9.88 1.19
C THR A 37 -17.00 10.62 1.79
N ALA A 38 -17.15 11.93 2.04
CA ALA A 38 -16.14 12.70 2.78
C ALA A 38 -15.88 12.10 4.18
N ASP A 39 -16.93 11.68 4.87
CA ASP A 39 -16.82 11.09 6.21
C ASP A 39 -16.06 9.76 6.19
N ASP A 40 -16.26 8.93 5.15
CA ASP A 40 -15.50 7.67 4.97
C ASP A 40 -14.00 7.95 4.75
N ILE A 41 -13.68 8.98 3.96
CA ILE A 41 -12.30 9.41 3.72
C ILE A 41 -11.68 9.97 5.01
N ASP A 42 -12.40 10.82 5.73
CA ASP A 42 -11.92 11.38 7.01
C ASP A 42 -11.67 10.27 8.04
N ALA A 43 -12.55 9.29 8.14
CA ALA A 43 -12.36 8.12 9.00
C ALA A 43 -11.12 7.31 8.60
N ALA A 44 -10.90 7.09 7.31
CA ALA A 44 -9.73 6.36 6.79
C ALA A 44 -8.42 7.10 7.11
N VAL A 45 -8.37 8.41 6.82
CA VAL A 45 -7.20 9.25 7.10
C VAL A 45 -6.92 9.32 8.61
N HIS A 46 -7.98 9.48 9.43
CA HIS A 46 -7.83 9.51 10.88
C HIS A 46 -7.25 8.19 11.42
N ALA A 47 -7.77 7.05 10.98
CA ALA A 47 -7.27 5.73 11.36
C ALA A 47 -5.80 5.53 10.94
N ALA A 48 -5.43 5.95 9.74
CA ALA A 48 -4.07 5.88 9.25
C ALA A 48 -3.10 6.74 10.07
N ARG A 49 -3.49 7.99 10.41
CA ARG A 49 -2.71 8.89 11.28
C ARG A 49 -2.54 8.34 12.69
N GLN A 50 -3.59 7.79 13.26
CA GLN A 50 -3.51 7.16 14.58
C GLN A 50 -2.53 5.98 14.55
N CYS A 51 -2.62 5.10 13.57
CA CYS A 51 -1.71 3.96 13.42
C CYS A 51 -0.27 4.44 13.21
N TYR A 52 -0.05 5.46 12.38
CA TYR A 52 1.26 6.03 12.14
C TYR A 52 1.92 6.48 13.45
N HIS A 53 1.25 7.33 14.24
CA HIS A 53 1.82 7.86 15.49
C HIS A 53 1.91 6.83 16.62
N ALA A 54 0.95 5.93 16.73
CA ALA A 54 0.93 4.95 17.82
C ALA A 54 1.94 3.82 17.61
N VAL A 55 2.11 3.34 16.37
CA VAL A 55 2.84 2.12 16.05
C VAL A 55 3.94 2.35 15.03
N TRP A 56 3.58 2.80 13.82
CA TRP A 56 4.47 2.76 12.67
C TRP A 56 5.71 3.64 12.83
N GLN A 57 5.54 4.87 13.31
CA GLN A 57 6.62 5.82 13.55
C GLN A 57 7.64 5.30 14.57
N LYS A 58 7.18 4.52 15.56
CA LYS A 58 8.01 3.98 16.65
C LYS A 58 8.67 2.64 16.31
N MET A 59 8.22 2.01 15.23
CA MET A 59 8.72 0.70 14.81
C MET A 59 10.15 0.82 14.29
N ALA A 60 11.04 -0.09 14.72
CA ALA A 60 12.39 -0.13 14.22
C ALA A 60 12.41 -0.38 12.69
N PRO A 61 13.34 0.25 11.93
CA PRO A 61 13.43 0.04 10.49
C PRO A 61 13.52 -1.43 10.07
N ALA A 62 14.28 -2.24 10.80
CA ALA A 62 14.41 -3.67 10.55
C ALA A 62 13.06 -4.42 10.72
N ASP A 63 12.21 -4.00 11.66
CA ASP A 63 10.89 -4.62 11.85
C ASP A 63 9.93 -4.25 10.73
N ARG A 64 9.98 -3.01 10.22
CA ARG A 64 9.27 -2.62 8.99
C ARG A 64 9.70 -3.48 7.80
N GLY A 65 11.02 -3.72 7.66
CA GLY A 65 11.55 -4.61 6.64
C GLY A 65 10.99 -6.04 6.75
N ARG A 66 10.91 -6.60 7.97
CA ARG A 66 10.31 -7.93 8.18
C ARG A 66 8.83 -7.99 7.78
N LEU A 67 8.07 -6.91 8.01
CA LEU A 67 6.67 -6.83 7.57
C LEU A 67 6.56 -6.79 6.05
N LEU A 68 7.39 -5.98 5.37
CA LEU A 68 7.42 -5.94 3.90
C LEU A 68 7.83 -7.28 3.30
N GLN A 69 8.78 -8.00 3.93
CA GLN A 69 9.17 -9.35 3.50
C GLN A 69 8.01 -10.35 3.62
N LYS A 70 7.23 -10.28 4.71
CA LYS A 70 6.02 -11.10 4.87
C LYS A 70 4.97 -10.76 3.82
N LEU A 71 4.82 -9.47 3.49
CA LEU A 71 3.90 -9.02 2.45
C LEU A 71 4.33 -9.55 1.07
N SER A 72 5.62 -9.49 0.73
CA SER A 72 6.15 -10.10 -0.50
C SER A 72 5.80 -11.58 -0.62
N ALA A 73 5.99 -12.35 0.45
CA ALA A 73 5.64 -13.77 0.48
C ALA A 73 4.13 -13.99 0.28
N LYS A 74 3.28 -13.15 0.90
CA LYS A 74 1.82 -13.22 0.71
C LYS A 74 1.39 -12.87 -0.71
N ILE A 75 2.02 -11.92 -1.35
CA ILE A 75 1.75 -11.58 -2.76
C ILE A 75 2.08 -12.78 -3.66
N LEU A 76 3.21 -13.46 -3.44
CA LEU A 76 3.56 -14.67 -4.19
C LEU A 76 2.56 -15.81 -3.97
N GLU A 77 2.11 -16.00 -2.74
CA GLU A 77 1.09 -17.00 -2.40
C GLU A 77 -0.24 -16.76 -3.14
N HIS A 78 -0.61 -15.48 -3.36
CA HIS A 78 -1.83 -15.05 -4.02
C HIS A 78 -1.61 -14.56 -5.47
N ALA A 79 -0.49 -14.89 -6.10
CA ALA A 79 -0.14 -14.36 -7.42
C ALA A 79 -1.15 -14.71 -8.51
N ASP A 80 -1.76 -15.89 -8.47
CA ASP A 80 -2.76 -16.30 -9.44
C ASP A 80 -4.09 -15.55 -9.27
N GLU A 81 -4.51 -15.30 -8.03
CA GLU A 81 -5.67 -14.48 -7.70
C GLU A 81 -5.48 -13.03 -8.17
N LEU A 82 -4.35 -12.41 -7.81
CA LEU A 82 -3.99 -11.06 -8.24
C LEU A 82 -3.94 -10.95 -9.77
N THR A 83 -3.38 -11.95 -10.45
CA THR A 83 -3.35 -12.02 -11.91
C THR A 83 -4.76 -12.03 -12.51
N ALA A 84 -5.66 -12.81 -11.93
CA ALA A 84 -7.04 -12.90 -12.42
C ALA A 84 -7.81 -11.59 -12.23
N LEU A 85 -7.65 -10.94 -11.07
CA LEU A 85 -8.24 -9.64 -10.77
C LEU A 85 -7.72 -8.55 -11.71
N GLU A 86 -6.40 -8.41 -11.82
CA GLU A 86 -5.75 -7.41 -12.70
C GLU A 86 -6.16 -7.58 -14.16
N ARG A 87 -6.24 -8.83 -14.64
CA ARG A 87 -6.71 -9.12 -15.99
C ARG A 87 -8.13 -8.64 -16.21
N ARG A 88 -9.00 -8.89 -15.24
CA ARG A 88 -10.43 -8.59 -15.37
C ARG A 88 -10.72 -7.09 -15.20
N ASP A 89 -10.00 -6.43 -14.31
CA ASP A 89 -10.17 -5.00 -14.03
C ASP A 89 -9.55 -4.12 -15.12
N CYS A 90 -8.34 -4.46 -15.59
CA CYS A 90 -7.59 -3.63 -16.54
C CYS A 90 -7.61 -4.15 -17.98
N GLY A 91 -8.16 -5.34 -18.25
CA GLY A 91 -8.13 -5.96 -19.57
C GLY A 91 -6.73 -6.40 -20.04
N LYS A 92 -5.77 -6.53 -19.12
CA LYS A 92 -4.38 -6.94 -19.47
C LYS A 92 -4.29 -8.37 -19.97
N PRO A 93 -3.36 -8.68 -20.90
CA PRO A 93 -3.02 -10.06 -21.22
C PRO A 93 -2.55 -10.82 -19.98
N THR A 94 -3.00 -12.07 -19.80
CA THR A 94 -2.72 -12.89 -18.60
C THR A 94 -1.23 -12.97 -18.28
N ARG A 95 -0.37 -13.10 -19.31
CA ARG A 95 1.08 -13.15 -19.12
C ARG A 95 1.63 -11.86 -18.49
N GLN A 96 1.12 -10.71 -18.89
CA GLN A 96 1.55 -9.42 -18.36
C GLN A 96 1.02 -9.21 -16.93
N ALA A 97 -0.26 -9.47 -16.68
CA ALA A 97 -0.83 -9.37 -15.34
C ALA A 97 -0.08 -10.27 -14.33
N ARG A 98 0.31 -11.50 -14.76
CA ARG A 98 1.14 -12.36 -13.91
C ARG A 98 2.54 -11.78 -13.68
N ALA A 99 3.18 -11.22 -14.69
CA ALA A 99 4.48 -10.59 -14.54
C ALA A 99 4.42 -9.41 -13.58
N ASP A 100 3.34 -8.62 -13.60
CA ASP A 100 3.13 -7.49 -12.70
C ASP A 100 2.94 -7.95 -11.25
N ALA A 101 2.17 -9.02 -11.00
CA ALA A 101 2.02 -9.61 -9.67
C ALA A 101 3.36 -10.11 -9.10
N LEU A 102 4.18 -10.76 -9.91
CA LEU A 102 5.51 -11.21 -9.49
C LEU A 102 6.47 -10.02 -9.28
N ALA A 103 6.40 -8.99 -10.12
CA ALA A 103 7.18 -7.77 -9.96
C ALA A 103 6.80 -7.02 -8.67
N LEU A 104 5.50 -6.96 -8.34
CA LEU A 104 5.02 -6.38 -7.08
C LEU A 104 5.67 -7.06 -5.87
N ALA A 105 5.69 -8.40 -5.82
CA ALA A 105 6.37 -9.14 -4.76
C ALA A 105 7.86 -8.80 -4.68
N ARG A 106 8.53 -8.68 -5.83
CA ARG A 106 9.94 -8.32 -5.90
C ARG A 106 10.22 -6.90 -5.41
N TYR A 107 9.33 -5.93 -5.66
CA TYR A 107 9.45 -4.59 -5.12
C TYR A 107 9.39 -4.60 -3.59
N PHE A 108 8.44 -5.30 -3.00
CA PHE A 108 8.35 -5.40 -1.54
C PHE A 108 9.57 -6.10 -0.94
N GLU A 109 10.08 -7.15 -1.56
CA GLU A 109 11.31 -7.82 -1.14
C GLU A 109 12.52 -6.87 -1.18
N PHE A 110 12.68 -6.10 -2.26
CA PHE A 110 13.76 -5.12 -2.41
C PHE A 110 13.70 -4.04 -1.33
N TYR A 111 12.53 -3.40 -1.17
CA TYR A 111 12.37 -2.34 -0.17
C TYR A 111 12.38 -2.87 1.27
N ALA A 112 12.02 -4.10 1.51
CA ALA A 112 12.22 -4.77 2.80
C ALA A 112 13.68 -4.75 3.22
N GLY A 113 14.57 -5.07 2.28
CA GLY A 113 16.03 -5.01 2.51
C GLY A 113 16.60 -3.59 2.59
N ALA A 114 15.87 -2.58 2.14
CA ALA A 114 16.33 -1.18 2.13
C ALA A 114 15.93 -0.40 3.41
N CYS A 115 14.96 -0.88 4.18
CA CYS A 115 14.39 -0.13 5.31
C CYS A 115 15.39 0.38 6.33
N ASP A 116 16.42 -0.38 6.62
CA ASP A 116 17.48 -0.04 7.59
C ASP A 116 18.78 0.47 6.93
N LYS A 117 18.73 0.79 5.64
CA LYS A 117 19.89 1.23 4.84
C LYS A 117 19.76 2.65 4.30
N LEU A 118 18.64 3.33 4.60
CA LEU A 118 18.44 4.74 4.27
C LEU A 118 19.07 5.60 5.37
N HIS A 119 20.32 5.98 5.18
CA HIS A 119 21.08 6.80 6.12
C HIS A 119 20.90 8.29 5.82
N GLY A 120 21.12 9.13 6.84
CA GLY A 120 21.44 10.53 6.68
C GLY A 120 22.94 10.72 6.39
N GLU A 121 23.33 11.96 6.25
CA GLU A 121 24.71 12.34 5.93
C GLU A 121 25.25 13.34 6.97
N THR A 122 26.54 13.28 7.20
CA THR A 122 27.27 14.31 7.95
C THR A 122 28.02 15.17 6.94
N THR A 123 27.71 16.45 6.90
CA THR A 123 28.32 17.40 5.95
C THR A 123 29.42 18.20 6.63
N ALA A 124 30.58 18.31 5.99
CA ALA A 124 31.65 19.17 6.47
C ALA A 124 31.23 20.64 6.42
N CYS A 125 31.51 21.39 7.48
CA CYS A 125 31.18 22.82 7.57
C CYS A 125 32.26 23.55 8.38
N ALA A 126 32.05 24.87 8.62
CA ALA A 126 33.00 25.69 9.37
C ALA A 126 33.23 25.15 10.79
N ASP A 127 34.38 25.49 11.35
CA ASP A 127 34.75 25.10 12.72
C ASP A 127 33.70 25.56 13.74
N GLY A 128 33.41 24.72 14.71
CA GLY A 128 32.38 24.95 15.73
C GLY A 128 30.94 24.59 15.29
N TYR A 129 30.72 24.08 14.08
CA TYR A 129 29.42 23.64 13.59
C TYR A 129 29.43 22.15 13.21
N SER A 130 28.28 21.49 13.42
CA SER A 130 27.99 20.13 12.91
C SER A 130 26.70 20.18 12.10
N VAL A 131 26.76 19.72 10.85
CA VAL A 131 25.59 19.64 9.97
C VAL A 131 25.27 18.17 9.69
N LEU A 132 24.04 17.79 10.00
CA LEU A 132 23.50 16.43 9.82
C LEU A 132 22.27 16.53 8.93
N THR A 133 22.13 15.62 7.97
CA THR A 133 20.84 15.39 7.29
C THR A 133 20.11 14.27 7.99
N TRP A 134 18.83 14.48 8.23
CA TRP A 134 17.94 13.48 8.83
C TRP A 134 16.82 13.16 7.86
N ARG A 135 16.60 11.88 7.61
CA ARG A 135 15.51 11.43 6.73
C ARG A 135 14.30 11.06 7.57
N GLU A 136 13.24 11.83 7.41
CA GLU A 136 11.98 11.61 8.11
C GLU A 136 10.85 11.34 7.11
N PRO A 137 9.87 10.47 7.44
CA PRO A 137 8.69 10.29 6.61
C PRO A 137 7.80 11.53 6.66
N HIS A 138 7.10 11.82 5.56
CA HIS A 138 6.08 12.88 5.55
C HIS A 138 4.88 12.57 6.46
N GLY A 139 4.62 11.30 6.73
CA GLY A 139 3.47 10.82 7.48
C GLY A 139 2.30 10.43 6.57
N VAL A 140 1.08 10.71 7.03
CA VAL A 140 -0.18 10.43 6.33
C VAL A 140 -0.84 11.73 5.89
#